data_0314d48fedbc46c3ca1c30b17c53cc3a
#
_entry.id   0314d48fedbc46c3ca1c30b17c53cc3a
#
_cell.length_a   1.000
_cell.length_b   1.000
_cell.length_c   1.000
_cell.angle_alpha   90.00
_cell.angle_beta   90.00
_cell.angle_gamma   90.00
#
_symmetry.space_group_name_H-M   'P 1'
#
loop_
_entity.id
_entity.type
_entity.pdbx_description
1 polymer ?
#
loop_
_entity_poly.entity_id
_entity_poly.type
_entity_poly.pdbx_seq_one_letter_code
_entity_poly.pdbx_strand_id
1 'polypeptide(L)'
;MDKKVELALEVIKASRGTESGEYGIDLFVSHHLDELPAAVWLEILGKENPSFDDILSALVVAYVEDDVCDFTLPNDVTNYLISVSFDENGQVVDISMES
;
A
#
# COMPACT_ATOMS: atom_id res chain seq x y z
N MET A 1 9.35 -15.39 -0.31
CA MET A 1 8.59 -14.27 0.28
C MET A 1 7.70 -14.81 1.39
N ASP A 2 7.51 -14.03 2.44
CA ASP A 2 6.65 -14.40 3.56
C ASP A 2 5.19 -14.54 3.07
N LYS A 3 4.54 -15.63 3.46
CA LYS A 3 3.15 -15.88 3.07
C LYS A 3 2.20 -14.79 3.57
N LYS A 4 2.49 -14.19 4.73
CA LYS A 4 1.71 -13.09 5.28
C LYS A 4 1.80 -11.87 4.37
N VAL A 5 2.99 -11.56 3.87
CA VAL A 5 3.20 -10.45 2.94
C VAL A 5 2.42 -10.69 1.64
N GLU A 6 2.47 -11.90 1.10
CA GLU A 6 1.74 -12.25 -0.11
C GLU A 6 0.23 -12.11 0.08
N LEU A 7 -0.28 -12.61 1.20
CA LEU A 7 -1.71 -12.51 1.52
C LEU A 7 -2.13 -11.04 1.68
N ALA A 8 -1.31 -10.25 2.38
CA ALA A 8 -1.59 -8.83 2.58
C ALA A 8 -1.65 -8.09 1.24
N LEU A 9 -0.72 -8.34 0.34
CA LEU A 9 -0.73 -7.72 -0.99
C LEU A 9 -1.95 -8.14 -1.80
N GLU A 10 -2.35 -9.40 -1.73
CA GLU A 10 -3.55 -9.88 -2.43
C GLU A 10 -4.80 -9.18 -1.93
N VAL A 11 -4.94 -9.02 -0.60
CA VAL A 11 -6.12 -8.36 -0.01
C VAL A 11 -6.14 -6.88 -0.34
N ILE A 12 -4.97 -6.23 -0.35
CA ILE A 12 -4.87 -4.83 -0.76
C ILE A 12 -5.36 -4.68 -2.21
N LYS A 13 -4.89 -5.51 -3.12
CA LYS A 13 -5.31 -5.47 -4.52
C LYS A 13 -6.80 -5.74 -4.68
N ALA A 14 -7.32 -6.71 -3.93
CA ALA A 14 -8.73 -7.07 -3.99
C ALA A 14 -9.63 -5.98 -3.40
N SER A 15 -9.13 -5.16 -2.47
CA SER A 15 -9.90 -4.09 -1.84
C SER A 15 -10.10 -2.88 -2.75
N ARG A 16 -9.33 -2.75 -3.82
CA ARG A 16 -9.41 -1.64 -4.77
C ARG A 16 -10.83 -1.46 -5.28
N GLY A 17 -11.35 -0.23 -5.16
CA GLY A 17 -12.70 0.10 -5.63
C GLY A 17 -13.83 -0.42 -4.77
N THR A 18 -13.51 -1.06 -3.63
CA THR A 18 -14.52 -1.55 -2.70
C THR A 18 -14.61 -0.63 -1.49
N GLU A 19 -15.62 -0.87 -0.64
CA GLU A 19 -15.79 -0.13 0.61
C GLU A 19 -14.54 -0.26 1.49
N SER A 20 -13.93 -1.45 1.54
CA SER A 20 -12.71 -1.68 2.31
C SER A 20 -11.52 -0.87 1.80
N GLY A 21 -11.48 -0.58 0.51
CA GLY A 21 -10.39 0.18 -0.09
C GLY A 21 -10.56 1.69 -0.02
N GLU A 22 -11.78 2.17 0.27
CA GLU A 22 -12.09 3.60 0.23
C GLU A 22 -11.16 4.45 1.10
N TYR A 23 -10.88 4.00 2.31
CA TYR A 23 -9.97 4.69 3.24
C TYR A 23 -8.63 3.96 3.38
N GLY A 24 -8.39 2.98 2.54
CA GLY A 24 -7.15 2.22 2.47
C GLY A 24 -6.40 2.50 1.19
N ILE A 25 -6.34 1.49 0.30
CA ILE A 25 -5.51 1.59 -0.91
C ILE A 25 -5.99 2.67 -1.88
N ASP A 26 -7.31 2.86 -2.04
CA ASP A 26 -7.82 3.89 -2.94
C ASP A 26 -7.42 5.28 -2.46
N LEU A 27 -7.54 5.54 -1.16
CA LEU A 27 -7.13 6.81 -0.57
C LEU A 27 -5.60 6.99 -0.65
N PHE A 28 -4.84 5.93 -0.36
CA PHE A 28 -3.38 5.95 -0.43
C PHE A 28 -2.91 6.36 -1.83
N VAL A 29 -3.45 5.72 -2.86
CA VAL A 29 -3.06 6.01 -4.24
C VAL A 29 -3.46 7.43 -4.64
N SER A 30 -4.70 7.82 -4.39
CA SER A 30 -5.18 9.15 -4.79
C SER A 30 -4.41 10.27 -4.06
N HIS A 31 -4.16 10.09 -2.76
CA HIS A 31 -3.39 11.05 -1.97
C HIS A 31 -1.99 11.25 -2.55
N HIS A 32 -1.30 10.16 -2.87
CA HIS A 32 0.07 10.25 -3.37
C HIS A 32 0.13 10.77 -4.81
N LEU A 33 -0.88 10.48 -5.63
CA LEU A 33 -0.94 11.05 -6.97
C LEU A 33 -1.08 12.58 -6.91
N ASP A 34 -1.80 13.10 -5.90
CA ASP A 34 -1.95 14.53 -5.72
C ASP A 34 -0.72 15.19 -5.09
N GLU A 35 -0.08 14.52 -4.13
CA GLU A 35 0.96 15.12 -3.30
C GLU A 35 2.38 14.98 -3.87
N LEU A 36 2.68 13.89 -4.55
CA LEU A 36 4.03 13.68 -5.07
C LEU A 36 4.19 14.27 -6.47
N PRO A 37 5.24 15.11 -6.68
CA PRO A 37 5.47 15.68 -8.00
C PRO A 37 5.96 14.64 -9.01
N ALA A 38 5.82 14.97 -10.30
CA ALA A 38 6.23 14.08 -11.39
C ALA A 38 7.69 13.63 -11.27
N ALA A 39 8.57 14.50 -10.78
CA ALA A 39 9.98 14.17 -10.61
C ALA A 39 10.21 13.04 -9.62
N VAL A 40 9.40 12.98 -8.55
CA VAL A 40 9.48 11.89 -7.56
C VAL A 40 8.99 10.59 -8.16
N TRP A 41 7.86 10.62 -8.89
CA TRP A 41 7.36 9.44 -9.58
C TRP A 41 8.36 8.89 -10.60
N LEU A 42 9.00 9.80 -11.33
CA LEU A 42 10.03 9.40 -12.30
C LEU A 42 11.20 8.71 -11.59
N GLU A 43 11.61 9.23 -10.43
CA GLU A 43 12.71 8.66 -9.65
C GLU A 43 12.39 7.25 -9.14
N ILE A 44 11.19 7.02 -8.58
CA ILE A 44 10.87 5.75 -7.94
C ILE A 44 10.25 4.72 -8.89
N LEU A 45 9.57 5.15 -9.95
CA LEU A 45 8.87 4.25 -10.88
C LEU A 45 9.35 4.34 -12.32
N GLY A 46 10.18 5.34 -12.65
CA GLY A 46 10.59 5.59 -14.02
C GLY A 46 9.48 6.15 -14.91
N LYS A 47 8.40 6.67 -14.31
CA LYS A 47 7.25 7.25 -15.01
C LYS A 47 6.79 8.50 -14.30
N GLU A 48 6.51 9.56 -15.04
CA GLU A 48 6.00 10.80 -14.47
C GLU A 48 4.52 10.73 -14.09
N ASN A 49 3.75 9.89 -14.78
CA ASN A 49 2.30 9.74 -14.58
C ASN A 49 1.97 8.26 -14.39
N PRO A 50 2.23 7.69 -13.20
CA PRO A 50 1.97 6.28 -12.96
C PRO A 50 0.48 5.99 -12.89
N SER A 51 0.10 4.77 -13.30
CA SER A 51 -1.25 4.27 -13.12
C SER A 51 -1.44 3.73 -11.70
N PHE A 52 -2.67 3.42 -11.35
CA PHE A 52 -2.98 2.76 -10.08
C PHE A 52 -2.19 1.45 -9.94
N ASP A 53 -2.16 0.65 -11.01
CA ASP A 53 -1.43 -0.63 -11.01
C ASP A 53 0.07 -0.43 -10.85
N ASP A 54 0.63 0.62 -11.44
CA ASP A 54 2.05 0.95 -11.28
C ASP A 54 2.38 1.21 -9.81
N ILE A 55 1.52 1.95 -9.13
CA ILE A 55 1.72 2.28 -7.71
C ILE A 55 1.57 1.04 -6.83
N LEU A 56 0.56 0.20 -7.10
CA LEU A 56 0.39 -1.07 -6.39
C LEU A 56 1.63 -1.94 -6.50
N SER A 57 2.20 -2.02 -7.71
CA SER A 57 3.39 -2.85 -7.96
C SER A 57 4.65 -2.29 -7.29
N ALA A 58 4.64 -1.00 -6.93
CA ALA A 58 5.77 -0.34 -6.29
C ALA A 58 5.78 -0.47 -4.77
N LEU A 59 4.69 -0.93 -4.16
CA LEU A 59 4.62 -1.05 -2.71
C LEU A 59 5.73 -1.95 -2.17
N VAL A 60 6.39 -1.49 -1.11
CA VAL A 60 7.44 -2.24 -0.43
C VAL A 60 7.04 -2.45 1.02
N VAL A 61 7.54 -3.53 1.62
CA VAL A 61 7.28 -3.83 3.03
C VAL A 61 8.02 -2.82 3.90
N ALA A 62 7.27 -2.14 4.77
CA ALA A 62 7.84 -1.22 5.74
C ALA A 62 8.03 -1.90 7.10
N TYR A 63 7.09 -2.78 7.46
CA TYR A 63 7.08 -3.40 8.78
C TYR A 63 6.22 -4.66 8.77
N VAL A 64 6.67 -5.72 9.43
CA VAL A 64 5.91 -6.97 9.58
C VAL A 64 6.01 -7.46 11.00
N GLU A 65 4.86 -7.75 11.60
CA GLU A 65 4.78 -8.47 12.87
C GLU A 65 3.71 -9.57 12.76
N ASP A 66 3.44 -10.27 13.85
CA ASP A 66 2.49 -11.38 13.85
C ASP A 66 1.09 -10.97 13.44
N ASP A 67 0.67 -9.77 13.81
CA ASP A 67 -0.69 -9.28 13.62
C ASP A 67 -0.82 -8.12 12.64
N VAL A 68 0.29 -7.70 12.02
CA VAL A 68 0.26 -6.54 11.12
C VAL A 68 1.32 -6.64 10.03
N CYS A 69 0.99 -6.12 8.85
CA CYS A 69 1.91 -5.99 7.74
C CYS A 69 1.69 -4.61 7.10
N ASP A 70 2.71 -3.76 7.15
CA ASP A 70 2.63 -2.40 6.63
C ASP A 70 3.43 -2.25 5.35
N PHE A 71 2.89 -1.51 4.40
CA PHE A 71 3.53 -1.21 3.12
C PHE A 71 3.62 0.28 2.89
N THR A 72 4.61 0.70 2.12
CA THR A 72 4.80 2.09 1.75
C THR A 72 5.42 2.17 0.36
N LEU A 73 5.71 3.39 -0.10
CA LEU A 73 6.44 3.61 -1.35
C LEU A 73 7.95 3.60 -1.08
N PRO A 74 8.77 3.24 -2.10
CA PRO A 74 10.21 3.16 -1.91
C PRO A 74 10.87 4.53 -1.69
N ASN A 75 12.13 4.51 -1.23
CA ASN A 75 13.00 5.67 -1.07
C ASN A 75 12.52 6.73 -0.06
N ASP A 76 11.71 6.33 0.91
CA ASP A 76 11.23 7.22 1.98
C ASP A 76 10.54 8.48 1.46
N VAL A 77 9.86 8.39 0.32
CA VAL A 77 9.20 9.55 -0.28
C VAL A 77 7.94 9.98 0.45
N THR A 78 7.44 9.15 1.36
CA THR A 78 6.23 9.45 2.13
C THR A 78 6.31 8.82 3.52
N ASN A 79 5.56 9.40 4.46
CA ASN A 79 5.40 8.86 5.81
C ASN A 79 4.14 8.00 5.94
N TYR A 80 3.32 7.95 4.89
CA TYR A 80 2.09 7.17 4.93
C TYR A 80 2.35 5.70 4.68
N LEU A 81 1.51 4.87 5.29
CA LEU A 81 1.58 3.42 5.20
C LEU A 81 0.20 2.88 4.82
N ILE A 82 0.18 1.73 4.14
CA ILE A 82 -1.00 0.89 4.06
C ILE A 82 -0.79 -0.23 5.05
N SER A 83 -1.66 -0.29 6.06
CA SER A 83 -1.56 -1.25 7.15
C SER A 83 -2.61 -2.33 7.00
N VAL A 84 -2.18 -3.59 7.03
CA VAL A 84 -3.06 -4.76 6.99
C VAL A 84 -2.95 -5.46 8.33
N SER A 85 -4.08 -5.57 9.04
CA SER A 85 -4.14 -6.22 10.34
C SER A 85 -4.73 -7.62 10.24
N PHE A 86 -4.20 -8.53 11.04
CA PHE A 86 -4.61 -9.95 11.05
C PHE A 86 -5.08 -10.34 12.46
N ASP A 87 -6.03 -11.28 12.51
CA ASP A 87 -6.44 -11.88 13.76
C ASP A 87 -5.48 -13.02 14.15
N GLU A 88 -5.75 -13.67 15.26
CA GLU A 88 -4.92 -14.78 15.77
C GLU A 88 -4.94 -16.00 14.86
N ASN A 89 -5.91 -16.10 13.97
CA ASN A 89 -6.00 -17.18 12.99
C ASN A 89 -5.30 -16.86 11.67
N GLY A 90 -4.69 -15.66 11.58
CA GLY A 90 -4.01 -15.21 10.37
C GLY A 90 -4.95 -14.69 9.29
N GLN A 91 -6.19 -14.35 9.65
CA GLN A 91 -7.14 -13.77 8.71
C GLN A 91 -7.11 -12.24 8.79
N VAL A 92 -7.30 -11.59 7.65
CA VAL A 92 -7.31 -10.14 7.59
C VAL A 92 -8.57 -9.59 8.27
N VAL A 93 -8.39 -8.64 9.18
CA VAL A 93 -9.50 -8.00 9.90
C VAL A 93 -9.64 -6.52 9.55
N ASP A 94 -8.59 -5.88 9.04
CA ASP A 94 -8.65 -4.47 8.69
C ASP A 94 -7.55 -4.08 7.69
N ILE A 95 -7.85 -3.09 6.84
CA ILE A 95 -6.91 -2.47 5.92
C ILE A 95 -7.13 -0.97 6.03
N SER A 96 -6.09 -0.21 6.37
CA SER A 96 -6.22 1.24 6.53
C SER A 96 -4.96 1.97 6.09
N MET A 97 -5.12 3.25 5.72
CA MET A 97 -3.99 4.14 5.49
C MET A 97 -3.65 4.82 6.80
N GLU A 98 -2.38 4.82 7.15
CA GLU A 98 -1.88 5.41 8.38
C GLU A 98 -0.66 6.28 8.13
N SER A 99 -0.38 7.18 9.06
CA SER A 99 0.77 8.07 8.97
C SER A 99 1.60 8.09 10.25
#